data_2a70cbb6bf33614f9774e13537037508
#
_entry.id   2a70cbb6bf33614f9774e13537037508
#
_cell.length_a   1.000
_cell.length_b   1.000
_cell.length_c   1.000
_cell.angle_alpha   90.00
_cell.angle_beta   90.00
_cell.angle_gamma   90.00
#
_symmetry.space_group_name_H-M   'P 1'
#
loop_
_entity.id
_entity.type
_entity.pdbx_description
1 polymer ?
#
loop_
_entity_poly.entity_id
_entity_poly.type
_entity_poly.pdbx_seq_one_letter_code
_entity_poly.pdbx_strand_id
1 'polypeptide(L)'
;MRFKHLDLNLLVVLDVLLREHGVSRAAERLNLSQPAMSAALGRLRSYFNDDILVAHGKRMIPTAHAQGLAPLVRKALADIEQLISASTVFDPATSQRTFRIVASDYVTTVLLVPLLERLAGTAPHVCVEIAAPTPEATEQLDGGDIDFILAPEQFLSAEHPAKLLLAERFVVVGWKGNPVFRRPLTEEAFFAHGHIAVAMINTPSFAEQALAALGRRRSIEVTAPSFLSVPWMLPNTLRLSVMHERLARVMVRRLPLVMAPMPFTFPVMREMVQHHGAATHDSGVQWLLREIEASAVLERGQSTK
;
A
#
# COMPACT_ATOMS: atom_id res chain seq x y z
N MET A 1 27.26 -15.17 16.59
CA MET A 1 27.16 -14.36 17.80
C MET A 1 26.07 -14.91 18.69
N ARG A 2 26.29 -15.11 19.99
CA ARG A 2 25.27 -15.66 20.91
C ARG A 2 24.90 -14.61 21.94
N PHE A 3 23.61 -14.27 22.03
CA PHE A 3 23.07 -13.42 23.06
C PHE A 3 22.25 -14.26 24.04
N LYS A 4 22.64 -14.28 25.34
CA LYS A 4 22.00 -15.13 26.36
C LYS A 4 21.81 -16.59 25.89
N HIS A 5 22.86 -17.18 25.28
CA HIS A 5 22.88 -18.53 24.70
C HIS A 5 22.06 -18.72 23.41
N LEU A 6 21.33 -17.71 22.91
CA LEU A 6 20.66 -17.74 21.62
C LEU A 6 21.63 -17.30 20.53
N ASP A 7 21.74 -18.11 19.48
CA ASP A 7 22.37 -17.72 18.22
C ASP A 7 21.40 -16.81 17.46
N LEU A 8 21.77 -15.56 17.23
CA LEU A 8 20.90 -14.57 16.58
C LEU A 8 20.47 -14.99 15.17
N ASN A 9 21.25 -15.82 14.48
CA ASN A 9 20.85 -16.37 13.18
C ASN A 9 19.60 -17.27 13.29
N LEU A 10 19.32 -17.81 14.46
CA LEU A 10 18.07 -18.56 14.69
C LEU A 10 16.82 -17.69 14.65
N LEU A 11 16.92 -16.38 14.81
CA LEU A 11 15.79 -15.47 14.63
C LEU A 11 15.35 -15.42 13.15
N VAL A 12 16.31 -15.42 12.22
CA VAL A 12 16.03 -15.51 10.77
C VAL A 12 15.34 -16.84 10.44
N VAL A 13 15.84 -17.93 11.01
CA VAL A 13 15.24 -19.26 10.84
C VAL A 13 13.81 -19.28 11.40
N LEU A 14 13.59 -18.68 12.59
CA LEU A 14 12.28 -18.62 13.23
C LEU A 14 11.28 -17.83 12.37
N ASP A 15 11.67 -16.64 11.88
CA ASP A 15 10.79 -15.83 11.03
C ASP A 15 10.35 -16.60 9.78
N VAL A 16 11.30 -17.26 9.08
CA VAL A 16 10.98 -18.03 7.88
C VAL A 16 10.13 -19.26 8.20
N LEU A 17 10.38 -19.98 9.29
CA LEU A 17 9.54 -21.11 9.71
C LEU A 17 8.10 -20.68 9.99
N LEU A 18 7.92 -19.51 10.62
CA LEU A 18 6.60 -18.96 10.93
C LEU A 18 5.85 -18.45 9.71
N ARG A 19 6.55 -18.03 8.64
CA ARG A 19 5.93 -17.66 7.37
C ARG A 19 5.60 -18.88 6.49
N GLU A 20 6.54 -19.82 6.38
CA GLU A 20 6.39 -20.95 5.45
C GLU A 20 5.54 -22.09 6.04
N HIS A 21 5.32 -22.11 7.36
CA HIS A 21 4.59 -23.19 8.04
C HIS A 21 5.08 -24.59 7.63
N GLY A 22 6.41 -24.74 7.47
CA GLY A 22 6.98 -26.02 7.04
C GLY A 22 8.51 -26.00 6.94
N VAL A 23 9.13 -27.09 7.43
CA VAL A 23 10.60 -27.21 7.52
C VAL A 23 11.24 -27.28 6.13
N SER A 24 10.66 -28.02 5.19
CA SER A 24 11.22 -28.18 3.84
C SER A 24 11.18 -26.87 3.06
N ARG A 25 10.04 -26.15 3.07
CA ARG A 25 9.91 -24.84 2.40
C ARG A 25 10.83 -23.79 3.02
N ALA A 26 10.92 -23.79 4.36
CA ALA A 26 11.84 -22.88 5.06
C ALA A 26 13.33 -23.18 4.71
N ALA A 27 13.67 -24.45 4.57
CA ALA A 27 15.01 -24.86 4.14
C ALA A 27 15.34 -24.36 2.72
N GLU A 28 14.42 -24.55 1.77
CA GLU A 28 14.55 -24.05 0.40
C GLU A 28 14.74 -22.53 0.37
N ARG A 29 13.90 -21.80 1.13
CA ARG A 29 13.95 -20.32 1.17
C ARG A 29 15.26 -19.77 1.72
N LEU A 30 15.89 -20.47 2.65
CA LEU A 30 17.17 -20.07 3.25
C LEU A 30 18.40 -20.76 2.60
N ASN A 31 18.21 -21.51 1.50
CA ASN A 31 19.26 -22.29 0.86
C ASN A 31 20.00 -23.21 1.85
N LEU A 32 19.25 -23.82 2.78
CA LEU A 32 19.76 -24.78 3.75
C LEU A 32 19.29 -26.19 3.39
N SER A 33 20.04 -27.20 3.87
CA SER A 33 19.54 -28.57 3.83
C SER A 33 18.41 -28.77 4.85
N GLN A 34 17.44 -29.66 4.53
CA GLN A 34 16.36 -30.00 5.46
C GLN A 34 16.87 -30.51 6.82
N PRO A 35 17.92 -31.34 6.93
CA PRO A 35 18.50 -31.69 8.22
C PRO A 35 19.02 -30.50 9.00
N ALA A 36 19.68 -29.53 8.34
CA ALA A 36 20.16 -28.32 8.99
C ALA A 36 19.00 -27.46 9.53
N MET A 37 17.94 -27.31 8.76
CA MET A 37 16.72 -26.59 9.18
C MET A 37 16.04 -27.30 10.36
N SER A 38 15.94 -28.63 10.31
CA SER A 38 15.38 -29.43 11.44
C SER A 38 16.21 -29.29 12.72
N ALA A 39 17.55 -29.27 12.59
CA ALA A 39 18.43 -29.03 13.73
C ALA A 39 18.27 -27.61 14.31
N ALA A 40 18.09 -26.60 13.45
CA ALA A 40 17.83 -25.23 13.86
C ALA A 40 16.49 -25.11 14.59
N LEU A 41 15.42 -25.76 14.07
CA LEU A 41 14.12 -25.82 14.75
C LEU A 41 14.22 -26.52 16.12
N GLY A 42 15.02 -27.59 16.22
CA GLY A 42 15.29 -28.26 17.50
C GLY A 42 15.93 -27.32 18.52
N ARG A 43 16.89 -26.49 18.10
CA ARG A 43 17.51 -25.47 18.97
C ARG A 43 16.53 -24.40 19.40
N LEU A 44 15.65 -23.94 18.50
CA LEU A 44 14.60 -22.98 18.82
C LEU A 44 13.61 -23.55 19.87
N ARG A 45 13.16 -24.79 19.67
CA ARG A 45 12.30 -25.51 20.63
C ARG A 45 12.90 -25.57 22.02
N SER A 46 14.18 -25.96 22.08
CA SER A 46 14.90 -26.04 23.35
C SER A 46 15.07 -24.67 24.02
N TYR A 47 15.31 -23.61 23.23
CA TYR A 47 15.51 -22.27 23.77
C TYR A 47 14.21 -21.63 24.28
N PHE A 48 13.10 -21.74 23.52
CA PHE A 48 11.81 -21.15 23.88
C PHE A 48 10.95 -22.09 24.75
N ASN A 49 11.38 -23.32 24.94
CA ASN A 49 10.61 -24.39 25.58
C ASN A 49 9.19 -24.50 24.99
N ASP A 50 9.12 -24.45 23.66
CA ASP A 50 7.89 -24.47 22.85
C ASP A 50 8.14 -25.24 21.55
N ASP A 51 7.12 -25.93 21.05
CA ASP A 51 7.23 -26.71 19.82
C ASP A 51 7.37 -25.87 18.55
N ILE A 52 7.10 -24.56 18.63
CA ILE A 52 7.15 -23.57 17.55
C ILE A 52 6.19 -23.91 16.41
N LEU A 53 6.30 -25.10 15.82
CA LEU A 53 5.41 -25.64 14.81
C LEU A 53 4.89 -26.99 15.25
N VAL A 54 3.56 -27.18 15.23
CA VAL A 54 2.87 -28.44 15.55
C VAL A 54 2.13 -29.00 14.32
N ALA A 55 2.01 -30.33 14.26
CA ALA A 55 1.26 -30.97 13.19
C ALA A 55 -0.25 -30.77 13.37
N HIS A 56 -0.92 -30.33 12.33
CA HIS A 56 -2.38 -30.28 12.23
C HIS A 56 -2.84 -30.94 10.92
N GLY A 57 -3.21 -32.20 11.00
CA GLY A 57 -3.45 -33.02 9.83
C GLY A 57 -2.18 -33.20 8.98
N LYS A 58 -2.26 -32.80 7.71
CA LYS A 58 -1.12 -32.82 6.77
C LYS A 58 -0.29 -31.55 6.75
N ARG A 59 -0.59 -30.56 7.59
CA ARG A 59 0.08 -29.26 7.65
C ARG A 59 0.76 -29.04 8.98
N MET A 60 1.80 -28.22 8.97
CA MET A 60 2.37 -27.66 10.21
C MET A 60 1.73 -26.30 10.44
N ILE A 61 1.41 -26.00 11.70
CA ILE A 61 0.89 -24.69 12.12
C ILE A 61 1.73 -24.16 13.28
N PRO A 62 1.93 -22.83 13.40
CA PRO A 62 2.59 -22.24 14.55
C PRO A 62 1.78 -22.44 15.83
N THR A 63 2.49 -22.64 16.95
CA THR A 63 1.86 -22.59 18.29
C THR A 63 1.37 -21.17 18.60
N ALA A 64 0.46 -21.02 19.57
CA ALA A 64 0.01 -19.70 20.02
C ALA A 64 1.19 -18.84 20.54
N HIS A 65 2.14 -19.48 21.24
CA HIS A 65 3.36 -18.81 21.69
C HIS A 65 4.21 -18.32 20.51
N ALA A 66 4.45 -19.17 19.52
CA ALA A 66 5.21 -18.82 18.33
C ALA A 66 4.54 -17.71 17.49
N GLN A 67 3.20 -17.69 17.41
CA GLN A 67 2.47 -16.60 16.79
C GLN A 67 2.69 -15.27 17.51
N GLY A 68 2.68 -15.28 18.85
CA GLY A 68 3.00 -14.09 19.66
C GLY A 68 4.44 -13.62 19.51
N LEU A 69 5.39 -14.53 19.21
CA LEU A 69 6.79 -14.16 18.94
C LEU A 69 7.00 -13.55 17.57
N ALA A 70 6.19 -13.87 16.57
CA ALA A 70 6.38 -13.45 15.20
C ALA A 70 6.58 -11.92 15.01
N PRO A 71 5.72 -11.04 15.57
CA PRO A 71 5.94 -9.60 15.45
C PRO A 71 7.21 -9.12 16.17
N LEU A 72 7.55 -9.71 17.30
CA LEU A 72 8.74 -9.36 18.08
C LEU A 72 10.03 -9.74 17.35
N VAL A 73 10.04 -10.92 16.74
CA VAL A 73 11.19 -11.42 15.95
C VAL A 73 11.41 -10.53 14.72
N ARG A 74 10.35 -10.19 14.00
CA ARG A 74 10.43 -9.31 12.83
C ARG A 74 10.95 -7.93 13.19
N LYS A 75 10.45 -7.36 14.29
CA LYS A 75 10.96 -6.09 14.79
C LYS A 75 12.45 -6.17 15.13
N ALA A 76 12.88 -7.20 15.85
CA ALA A 76 14.29 -7.37 16.22
C ALA A 76 15.20 -7.53 15.00
N LEU A 77 14.76 -8.27 13.96
CA LEU A 77 15.49 -8.40 12.71
C LEU A 77 15.60 -7.07 11.97
N ALA A 78 14.50 -6.29 11.89
CA ALA A 78 14.52 -4.95 11.31
C ALA A 78 15.45 -3.99 12.06
N ASP A 79 15.47 -4.03 13.39
CA ASP A 79 16.37 -3.23 14.22
C ASP A 79 17.85 -3.62 13.98
N ILE A 80 18.14 -4.91 13.80
CA ILE A 80 19.49 -5.41 13.47
C ILE A 80 19.91 -4.96 12.06
N GLU A 81 19.02 -5.09 11.07
CA GLU A 81 19.27 -4.62 9.71
C GLU A 81 19.52 -3.10 9.69
N GLN A 82 18.76 -2.34 10.45
CA GLN A 82 18.95 -0.90 10.60
C GLN A 82 20.31 -0.58 11.23
N LEU A 83 20.74 -1.34 12.25
CA LEU A 83 22.04 -1.17 12.88
C LEU A 83 23.19 -1.48 11.91
N ILE A 84 23.03 -2.45 11.04
CA ILE A 84 23.99 -2.81 9.99
C ILE A 84 23.99 -1.73 8.88
N SER A 85 22.82 -1.26 8.46
CA SER A 85 22.68 -0.25 7.40
C SER A 85 23.04 1.17 7.86
N ALA A 86 22.95 1.47 9.15
CA ALA A 86 23.40 2.75 9.71
C ALA A 86 24.91 3.01 9.50
N SER A 87 25.66 1.98 9.17
CA SER A 87 27.09 2.09 8.82
C SER A 87 27.35 2.32 7.33
N THR A 88 26.33 2.22 6.45
CA THR A 88 26.46 2.40 5.00
C THR A 88 25.59 3.57 4.54
N VAL A 89 26.22 4.57 3.95
CA VAL A 89 25.51 5.67 3.26
C VAL A 89 24.77 5.04 2.09
N PHE A 90 23.43 5.21 2.03
CA PHE A 90 22.64 4.74 0.88
C PHE A 90 23.02 5.56 -0.36
N ASP A 91 23.56 4.88 -1.37
CA ASP A 91 23.86 5.46 -2.69
C ASP A 91 22.84 4.93 -3.70
N PRO A 92 21.91 5.77 -4.18
CA PRO A 92 20.89 5.34 -5.12
C PRO A 92 21.44 4.86 -6.46
N ALA A 93 22.61 5.36 -6.89
CA ALA A 93 23.19 5.00 -8.18
C ALA A 93 23.72 3.56 -8.23
N THR A 94 24.10 3.00 -7.09
CA THR A 94 24.70 1.65 -6.98
C THR A 94 23.86 0.66 -6.19
N SER A 95 22.86 1.13 -5.45
CA SER A 95 22.01 0.30 -4.60
C SER A 95 21.14 -0.66 -5.41
N GLN A 96 21.08 -1.91 -4.98
CA GLN A 96 20.18 -2.95 -5.51
C GLN A 96 19.01 -3.24 -4.57
N ARG A 97 18.72 -2.31 -3.65
CA ARG A 97 17.63 -2.47 -2.68
C ARG A 97 16.28 -2.55 -3.38
N THR A 98 15.42 -3.45 -2.89
CA THR A 98 14.01 -3.50 -3.26
C THR A 98 13.21 -2.76 -2.20
N PHE A 99 12.39 -1.78 -2.63
CA PHE A 99 11.42 -1.10 -1.80
C PHE A 99 10.02 -1.63 -2.11
N ARG A 100 9.26 -1.94 -1.07
CA ARG A 100 7.88 -2.43 -1.17
C ARG A 100 6.91 -1.36 -0.74
N ILE A 101 6.01 -0.99 -1.65
CA ILE A 101 5.06 0.10 -1.47
C ILE A 101 3.64 -0.45 -1.62
N VAL A 102 2.78 -0.18 -0.65
CA VAL A 102 1.33 -0.38 -0.79
C VAL A 102 0.71 0.92 -1.26
N ALA A 103 0.05 0.90 -2.42
CA ALA A 103 -0.61 2.06 -3.00
C ALA A 103 -1.78 1.64 -3.90
N SER A 104 -2.82 2.48 -3.97
CA SER A 104 -3.90 2.29 -4.95
C SER A 104 -3.40 2.54 -6.38
N ASP A 105 -4.13 2.01 -7.37
CA ASP A 105 -3.86 2.27 -8.78
C ASP A 105 -4.01 3.76 -9.14
N TYR A 106 -4.86 4.51 -8.42
CA TYR A 106 -4.93 5.96 -8.50
C TYR A 106 -3.58 6.60 -8.10
N VAL A 107 -3.07 6.32 -6.90
CA VAL A 107 -1.80 6.88 -6.40
C VAL A 107 -0.64 6.44 -7.28
N THR A 108 -0.65 5.18 -7.70
CA THR A 108 0.34 4.65 -8.64
C THR A 108 0.39 5.48 -9.91
N THR A 109 -0.77 5.77 -10.50
CA THR A 109 -0.84 6.49 -11.77
C THR A 109 -0.43 7.96 -11.64
N VAL A 110 -0.88 8.65 -10.60
CA VAL A 110 -0.67 10.11 -10.50
C VAL A 110 0.62 10.49 -9.80
N LEU A 111 1.20 9.61 -8.99
CA LEU A 111 2.36 9.92 -8.17
C LEU A 111 3.56 9.00 -8.43
N LEU A 112 3.34 7.67 -8.43
CA LEU A 112 4.46 6.73 -8.53
C LEU A 112 4.97 6.60 -9.97
N VAL A 113 4.12 6.68 -11.00
CA VAL A 113 4.59 6.64 -12.40
C VAL A 113 5.57 7.77 -12.68
N PRO A 114 5.27 9.07 -12.43
CA PRO A 114 6.25 10.15 -12.60
C PRO A 114 7.50 9.99 -11.71
N LEU A 115 7.36 9.42 -10.52
CA LEU A 115 8.50 9.09 -9.67
C LEU A 115 9.41 8.08 -10.34
N LEU A 116 8.87 6.95 -10.80
CA LEU A 116 9.64 5.86 -11.42
C LEU A 116 10.33 6.30 -12.71
N GLU A 117 9.71 7.18 -13.49
CA GLU A 117 10.34 7.79 -14.67
C GLU A 117 11.62 8.57 -14.30
N ARG A 118 11.61 9.30 -13.18
CA ARG A 118 12.81 10.01 -12.70
C ARG A 118 13.84 9.05 -12.11
N LEU A 119 13.42 8.05 -11.36
CA LEU A 119 14.33 7.08 -10.74
C LEU A 119 15.07 6.23 -11.78
N ALA A 120 14.49 5.99 -12.95
CA ALA A 120 15.16 5.25 -14.02
C ALA A 120 16.53 5.81 -14.39
N GLY A 121 16.73 7.13 -14.30
CA GLY A 121 18.02 7.78 -14.58
C GLY A 121 18.93 7.96 -13.38
N THR A 122 18.39 7.99 -12.14
CA THR A 122 19.15 8.34 -10.94
C THR A 122 19.40 7.16 -10.00
N ALA A 123 18.61 6.10 -10.13
CA ALA A 123 18.67 4.90 -9.28
C ALA A 123 18.39 3.62 -10.11
N PRO A 124 19.18 3.33 -11.16
CA PRO A 124 18.85 2.33 -12.18
C PRO A 124 18.79 0.89 -11.67
N HIS A 125 19.36 0.61 -10.51
CA HIS A 125 19.41 -0.73 -9.92
C HIS A 125 18.46 -0.91 -8.72
N VAL A 126 17.81 0.17 -8.27
CA VAL A 126 16.79 0.12 -7.22
C VAL A 126 15.53 -0.53 -7.78
N CYS A 127 14.99 -1.51 -7.06
CA CYS A 127 13.73 -2.16 -7.40
C CYS A 127 12.59 -1.57 -6.58
N VAL A 128 11.39 -1.43 -7.19
CA VAL A 128 10.17 -1.03 -6.49
C VAL A 128 9.08 -2.05 -6.78
N GLU A 129 8.57 -2.66 -5.71
CA GLU A 129 7.41 -3.56 -5.75
C GLU A 129 6.18 -2.80 -5.25
N ILE A 130 5.14 -2.72 -6.08
CA ILE A 130 3.90 -2.03 -5.73
C ILE A 130 2.80 -3.06 -5.54
N ALA A 131 2.18 -3.06 -4.36
CA ALA A 131 1.03 -3.90 -4.04
C ALA A 131 -0.24 -3.07 -3.86
N ALA A 132 -1.38 -3.66 -4.17
CA ALA A 132 -2.68 -3.06 -3.91
C ALA A 132 -2.95 -2.98 -2.39
N PRO A 133 -3.72 -1.97 -1.92
CA PRO A 133 -4.12 -1.89 -0.52
C PRO A 133 -4.95 -3.12 -0.10
N THR A 134 -4.60 -3.69 1.05
CA THR A 134 -5.33 -4.77 1.70
C THR A 134 -5.59 -4.42 3.16
N PRO A 135 -6.55 -5.08 3.84
CA PRO A 135 -6.77 -4.86 5.28
C PRO A 135 -5.53 -5.14 6.14
N GLU A 136 -4.65 -6.03 5.67
CA GLU A 136 -3.44 -6.47 6.37
C GLU A 136 -2.22 -5.55 6.15
N ALA A 137 -2.38 -4.47 5.38
CA ALA A 137 -1.26 -3.58 5.03
C ALA A 137 -0.55 -2.99 6.27
N THR A 138 -1.30 -2.64 7.32
CA THR A 138 -0.72 -2.15 8.57
C THR A 138 0.10 -3.24 9.26
N GLU A 139 -0.41 -4.47 9.34
CA GLU A 139 0.33 -5.61 9.92
C GLU A 139 1.59 -5.93 9.13
N GLN A 140 1.55 -5.78 7.79
CA GLN A 140 2.71 -5.95 6.92
C GLN A 140 3.76 -4.86 7.15
N LEU A 141 3.32 -3.62 7.41
CA LEU A 141 4.21 -2.52 7.79
C LEU A 141 4.87 -2.78 9.16
N ASP A 142 4.08 -3.18 10.16
CA ASP A 142 4.56 -3.54 11.51
C ASP A 142 5.56 -4.70 11.46
N GLY A 143 5.34 -5.63 10.54
CA GLY A 143 6.21 -6.77 10.29
C GLY A 143 7.46 -6.47 9.48
N GLY A 144 7.61 -5.27 8.91
CA GLY A 144 8.71 -4.93 8.00
C GLY A 144 8.63 -5.65 6.64
N ASP A 145 7.46 -6.16 6.27
CA ASP A 145 7.23 -6.82 4.96
C ASP A 145 7.08 -5.80 3.84
N ILE A 146 6.69 -4.57 4.19
CA ILE A 146 6.60 -3.41 3.29
C ILE A 146 7.30 -2.19 3.91
N ASP A 147 7.80 -1.29 3.07
CA ASP A 147 8.53 -0.08 3.49
C ASP A 147 7.58 1.12 3.62
N PHE A 148 6.57 1.21 2.75
CA PHE A 148 5.65 2.36 2.70
C PHE A 148 4.20 1.96 2.46
N ILE A 149 3.29 2.71 3.09
CA ILE A 149 1.87 2.75 2.73
C ILE A 149 1.54 4.16 2.22
N LEU A 150 0.97 4.26 1.02
CA LEU A 150 0.40 5.49 0.48
C LEU A 150 -1.12 5.34 0.46
N ALA A 151 -1.79 6.05 1.36
CA ALA A 151 -3.23 5.92 1.56
C ALA A 151 -3.85 7.20 2.15
N PRO A 152 -5.17 7.37 2.08
CA PRO A 152 -5.87 8.41 2.81
C PRO A 152 -5.64 8.31 4.31
N GLU A 153 -5.46 9.47 4.98
CA GLU A 153 -5.10 9.61 6.39
C GLU A 153 -5.89 8.69 7.34
N GLN A 154 -7.17 8.52 7.07
CA GLN A 154 -8.08 7.72 7.90
C GLN A 154 -7.84 6.20 7.84
N PHE A 155 -7.02 5.73 6.89
CA PHE A 155 -6.69 4.31 6.73
C PHE A 155 -5.30 3.97 7.26
N LEU A 156 -4.60 4.94 7.86
CA LEU A 156 -3.26 4.77 8.39
C LEU A 156 -3.29 4.50 9.90
N SER A 157 -2.26 3.81 10.38
CA SER A 157 -2.05 3.61 11.81
C SER A 157 -1.54 4.90 12.49
N ALA A 158 -2.01 5.17 13.71
CA ALA A 158 -1.48 6.27 14.51
C ALA A 158 -0.09 5.95 15.14
N GLU A 159 0.36 4.71 15.06
CA GLU A 159 1.60 4.25 15.70
C GLU A 159 2.86 4.57 14.89
N HIS A 160 2.70 4.93 13.61
CA HIS A 160 3.81 5.18 12.70
C HIS A 160 3.82 6.60 12.17
N PRO A 161 5.00 7.17 11.87
CA PRO A 161 5.10 8.50 11.29
C PRO A 161 4.47 8.53 9.90
N ALA A 162 3.64 9.55 9.67
CA ALA A 162 3.01 9.78 8.38
C ALA A 162 3.20 11.25 7.94
N LYS A 163 3.32 11.47 6.63
CA LYS A 163 3.45 12.80 6.03
C LYS A 163 2.42 13.02 4.93
N LEU A 164 1.90 14.25 4.83
CA LEU A 164 0.95 14.64 3.80
C LEU A 164 1.64 14.75 2.44
N LEU A 165 1.16 13.96 1.47
CA LEU A 165 1.58 14.03 0.07
C LEU A 165 0.70 14.98 -0.74
N LEU A 166 -0.59 14.71 -0.78
CA LEU A 166 -1.55 15.41 -1.63
C LEU A 166 -2.81 15.76 -0.84
N ALA A 167 -3.36 16.95 -1.10
CA ALA A 167 -4.76 17.26 -0.83
C ALA A 167 -5.54 17.03 -2.14
N GLU A 168 -6.44 16.07 -2.15
CA GLU A 168 -7.14 15.61 -3.35
C GLU A 168 -8.61 16.00 -3.31
N ARG A 169 -9.08 16.65 -4.37
CA ARG A 169 -10.50 16.97 -4.57
C ARG A 169 -11.15 15.90 -5.43
N PHE A 170 -12.46 15.84 -5.34
CA PHE A 170 -13.28 14.95 -6.14
C PHE A 170 -14.11 15.73 -7.14
N VAL A 171 -14.35 15.10 -8.28
CA VAL A 171 -15.20 15.61 -9.37
C VAL A 171 -16.15 14.52 -9.83
N VAL A 172 -17.22 14.91 -10.48
CA VAL A 172 -18.12 13.98 -11.17
C VAL A 172 -17.63 13.81 -12.60
N VAL A 173 -17.49 12.57 -13.04
CA VAL A 173 -17.09 12.22 -14.39
C VAL A 173 -18.18 11.42 -15.08
N GLY A 174 -18.37 11.65 -16.36
CA GLY A 174 -19.28 10.89 -17.21
C GLY A 174 -18.93 11.02 -18.69
N TRP A 175 -19.69 10.35 -19.52
CA TRP A 175 -19.52 10.42 -20.96
C TRP A 175 -19.86 11.82 -21.49
N LYS A 176 -19.01 12.39 -22.38
CA LYS A 176 -19.25 13.73 -22.98
C LYS A 176 -20.56 13.87 -23.75
N GLY A 177 -21.12 12.76 -24.23
CA GLY A 177 -22.44 12.72 -24.89
C GLY A 177 -23.63 12.63 -23.95
N ASN A 178 -23.41 12.50 -22.63
CA ASN A 178 -24.49 12.46 -21.63
C ASN A 178 -25.13 13.86 -21.53
N PRO A 179 -26.46 13.98 -21.78
CA PRO A 179 -27.15 15.26 -21.73
C PRO A 179 -27.08 16.02 -20.40
N VAL A 180 -26.82 15.32 -19.29
CA VAL A 180 -26.72 15.92 -17.94
C VAL A 180 -25.62 16.99 -17.88
N PHE A 181 -24.55 16.87 -18.68
CA PHE A 181 -23.44 17.82 -18.71
C PHE A 181 -23.64 19.02 -19.65
N ARG A 182 -24.81 19.15 -20.31
CA ARG A 182 -25.14 20.34 -21.12
C ARG A 182 -25.41 21.58 -20.26
N ARG A 183 -25.63 21.40 -18.98
CA ARG A 183 -25.85 22.45 -17.98
C ARG A 183 -24.99 22.13 -16.75
N PRO A 184 -24.74 23.08 -15.85
CA PRO A 184 -24.13 22.79 -14.57
C PRO A 184 -24.86 21.65 -13.87
N LEU A 185 -24.10 20.67 -13.37
CA LEU A 185 -24.66 19.50 -12.70
C LEU A 185 -25.26 19.92 -11.37
N THR A 186 -26.56 19.63 -11.16
CA THR A 186 -27.24 19.87 -9.89
C THR A 186 -27.17 18.65 -8.99
N GLU A 187 -27.40 18.85 -7.71
CA GLU A 187 -27.46 17.77 -6.72
C GLU A 187 -28.58 16.76 -7.05
N GLU A 188 -29.75 17.24 -7.44
CA GLU A 188 -30.89 16.39 -7.84
C GLU A 188 -30.51 15.52 -9.06
N ALA A 189 -29.90 16.13 -10.07
CA ALA A 189 -29.46 15.41 -11.26
C ALA A 189 -28.39 14.36 -10.92
N PHE A 190 -27.45 14.66 -10.01
CA PHE A 190 -26.45 13.70 -9.53
C PHE A 190 -27.09 12.46 -8.91
N PHE A 191 -28.06 12.64 -8.00
CA PHE A 191 -28.69 11.51 -7.31
C PHE A 191 -29.72 10.77 -8.18
N ALA A 192 -30.25 11.41 -9.23
CA ALA A 192 -31.20 10.79 -10.16
C ALA A 192 -30.55 9.86 -11.20
N HIS A 193 -29.23 9.97 -11.40
CA HIS A 193 -28.50 9.13 -12.34
C HIS A 193 -27.96 7.84 -11.70
N GLY A 194 -27.74 6.82 -12.54
CA GLY A 194 -27.00 5.63 -12.16
C GLY A 194 -25.50 5.91 -12.02
N HIS A 195 -24.84 5.23 -11.10
CA HIS A 195 -23.45 5.44 -10.78
C HIS A 195 -22.59 4.18 -10.98
N ILE A 196 -21.34 4.41 -11.36
CA ILE A 196 -20.26 3.42 -11.21
C ILE A 196 -19.46 3.82 -9.96
N ALA A 197 -19.36 2.89 -9.01
CA ALA A 197 -18.64 3.06 -7.75
C ALA A 197 -17.36 2.22 -7.71
N VAL A 198 -16.37 2.69 -6.96
CA VAL A 198 -15.19 1.88 -6.65
C VAL A 198 -15.37 1.27 -5.27
N ALA A 199 -15.32 -0.05 -5.20
CA ALA A 199 -15.28 -0.80 -3.94
C ALA A 199 -14.05 -1.70 -3.94
N MET A 200 -13.15 -1.46 -3.00
CA MET A 200 -12.04 -2.35 -2.69
C MET A 200 -12.54 -3.51 -1.83
N ILE A 201 -11.78 -4.59 -1.76
CA ILE A 201 -12.17 -5.77 -0.96
C ILE A 201 -12.40 -5.36 0.49
N ASN A 202 -13.65 -5.52 0.95
CA ASN A 202 -14.11 -5.28 2.32
C ASN A 202 -13.96 -3.85 2.87
N THR A 203 -13.54 -2.87 2.04
CA THR A 203 -13.39 -1.49 2.53
C THR A 203 -13.94 -0.50 1.51
N PRO A 204 -14.96 0.29 1.85
CA PRO A 204 -15.44 1.38 0.98
C PRO A 204 -14.31 2.40 0.76
N SER A 205 -14.20 2.92 -0.47
CA SER A 205 -13.25 4.00 -0.77
C SER A 205 -13.59 5.26 0.04
N PHE A 206 -12.65 6.20 0.13
CA PHE A 206 -12.89 7.51 0.77
C PHE A 206 -14.16 8.19 0.22
N ALA A 207 -14.33 8.21 -1.11
CA ALA A 207 -15.47 8.83 -1.74
C ALA A 207 -16.79 8.13 -1.36
N GLU A 208 -16.81 6.81 -1.26
CA GLU A 208 -17.99 6.05 -0.87
C GLU A 208 -18.36 6.30 0.60
N GLN A 209 -17.38 6.37 1.49
CA GLN A 209 -17.62 6.71 2.90
C GLN A 209 -18.16 8.13 3.04
N ALA A 210 -17.58 9.10 2.32
CA ALA A 210 -18.02 10.48 2.31
C ALA A 210 -19.47 10.62 1.77
N LEU A 211 -19.81 9.91 0.70
CA LEU A 211 -21.17 9.90 0.14
C LEU A 211 -22.18 9.25 1.09
N ALA A 212 -21.80 8.16 1.74
CA ALA A 212 -22.66 7.51 2.73
C ALA A 212 -22.95 8.43 3.92
N ALA A 213 -22.00 9.23 4.35
CA ALA A 213 -22.14 10.20 5.44
C ALA A 213 -23.14 11.34 5.13
N LEU A 214 -23.45 11.60 3.84
CA LEU A 214 -24.49 12.57 3.45
C LEU A 214 -25.92 12.08 3.75
N GLY A 215 -26.09 10.81 4.13
CA GLY A 215 -27.40 10.22 4.45
C GLY A 215 -28.34 10.05 3.25
N ARG A 216 -27.85 10.29 2.01
CA ARG A 216 -28.63 10.15 0.77
C ARG A 216 -28.20 8.90 0.00
N ARG A 217 -29.19 8.20 -0.56
CA ARG A 217 -28.95 7.02 -1.38
C ARG A 217 -28.81 7.42 -2.86
N ARG A 218 -27.84 6.86 -3.55
CA ARG A 218 -27.69 6.92 -5.00
C ARG A 218 -27.81 5.51 -5.59
N SER A 219 -28.22 5.44 -6.85
CA SER A 219 -28.31 4.18 -7.59
C SER A 219 -26.91 3.75 -8.04
N ILE A 220 -26.32 2.72 -7.42
CA ILE A 220 -25.07 2.12 -7.89
C ILE A 220 -25.45 0.99 -8.84
N GLU A 221 -25.14 1.15 -10.12
CA GLU A 221 -25.42 0.16 -11.17
C GLU A 221 -24.23 -0.74 -11.49
N VAL A 222 -23.02 -0.25 -11.23
CA VAL A 222 -21.77 -1.01 -11.42
C VAL A 222 -20.84 -0.73 -10.26
N THR A 223 -20.19 -1.79 -9.77
CA THR A 223 -19.11 -1.69 -8.80
C THR A 223 -17.84 -2.27 -9.41
N ALA A 224 -16.72 -1.57 -9.30
CA ALA A 224 -15.43 -2.01 -9.83
C ALA A 224 -14.35 -1.94 -8.74
N PRO A 225 -13.35 -2.86 -8.75
CA PRO A 225 -12.30 -2.90 -7.74
C PRO A 225 -11.11 -1.95 -8.02
N SER A 226 -11.18 -1.15 -9.08
CA SER A 226 -10.07 -0.36 -9.61
C SER A 226 -10.53 1.03 -10.02
N PHE A 227 -9.84 2.07 -9.56
CA PHE A 227 -10.09 3.45 -9.98
C PHE A 227 -9.79 3.66 -11.47
N LEU A 228 -8.82 2.93 -12.02
CA LEU A 228 -8.43 3.02 -13.43
C LEU A 228 -9.41 2.36 -14.37
N SER A 229 -10.18 1.37 -13.93
CA SER A 229 -11.15 0.67 -14.78
C SER A 229 -12.45 1.46 -14.98
N VAL A 230 -12.86 2.26 -14.00
CA VAL A 230 -14.12 3.02 -14.01
C VAL A 230 -14.24 3.97 -15.22
N PRO A 231 -13.23 4.78 -15.58
CA PRO A 231 -13.32 5.67 -16.74
C PRO A 231 -13.66 4.97 -18.05
N TRP A 232 -13.20 3.73 -18.25
CA TRP A 232 -13.46 2.94 -19.44
C TRP A 232 -14.92 2.45 -19.57
N MET A 233 -15.65 2.40 -18.45
CA MET A 233 -17.04 1.94 -18.38
C MET A 233 -18.06 3.06 -18.57
N LEU A 234 -17.62 4.33 -18.63
CA LEU A 234 -18.49 5.49 -18.76
C LEU A 234 -18.89 5.81 -20.21
N PRO A 235 -18.05 5.68 -21.26
CA PRO A 235 -18.39 6.03 -22.63
C PRO A 235 -19.67 5.32 -23.11
N ASN A 236 -20.52 6.09 -23.83
CA ASN A 236 -21.81 5.64 -24.37
C ASN A 236 -22.81 5.20 -23.31
N THR A 237 -22.68 5.66 -22.07
CA THR A 237 -23.66 5.43 -20.98
C THR A 237 -24.14 6.75 -20.40
N LEU A 238 -25.25 6.71 -19.65
CA LEU A 238 -25.72 7.85 -18.87
C LEU A 238 -25.20 7.84 -17.42
N ARG A 239 -24.33 6.89 -17.09
CA ARG A 239 -23.76 6.73 -15.75
C ARG A 239 -22.79 7.84 -15.40
N LEU A 240 -22.74 8.14 -14.11
CA LEU A 240 -21.79 9.06 -13.50
C LEU A 240 -20.82 8.27 -12.60
N SER A 241 -19.67 8.87 -12.32
CA SER A 241 -18.78 8.36 -11.27
C SER A 241 -18.14 9.53 -10.53
N VAL A 242 -17.93 9.37 -9.22
CA VAL A 242 -17.11 10.27 -8.42
C VAL A 242 -15.67 9.82 -8.51
N MET A 243 -14.78 10.72 -8.90
CA MET A 243 -13.38 10.42 -9.21
C MET A 243 -12.45 11.47 -8.62
N HIS A 244 -11.25 11.07 -8.28
CA HIS A 244 -10.15 11.96 -7.92
C HIS A 244 -9.88 12.94 -9.07
N GLU A 245 -9.80 14.23 -8.79
CA GLU A 245 -9.68 15.27 -9.82
C GLU A 245 -8.44 15.08 -10.69
N ARG A 246 -7.29 14.69 -10.09
CA ARG A 246 -6.05 14.43 -10.85
C ARG A 246 -6.21 13.28 -11.83
N LEU A 247 -6.78 12.18 -11.37
CA LEU A 247 -7.04 11.04 -12.25
C LEU A 247 -8.04 11.40 -13.35
N ALA A 248 -9.10 12.12 -13.02
CA ALA A 248 -10.08 12.59 -14.00
C ALA A 248 -9.43 13.42 -15.09
N ARG A 249 -8.52 14.35 -14.76
CA ARG A 249 -7.76 15.15 -15.74
C ARG A 249 -6.91 14.29 -16.69
N VAL A 250 -6.30 13.22 -16.20
CA VAL A 250 -5.57 12.26 -17.04
C VAL A 250 -6.53 11.53 -17.98
N MET A 251 -7.69 11.10 -17.48
CA MET A 251 -8.62 10.27 -18.24
C MET A 251 -9.43 11.03 -19.28
N VAL A 252 -9.83 12.28 -19.02
CA VAL A 252 -10.56 13.11 -20.00
C VAL A 252 -9.70 13.49 -21.22
N ARG A 253 -8.39 13.43 -21.11
CA ARG A 253 -7.47 13.63 -22.25
C ARG A 253 -7.39 12.41 -23.16
N ARG A 254 -7.75 11.24 -22.67
CA ARG A 254 -7.60 9.94 -23.35
C ARG A 254 -8.92 9.34 -23.79
N LEU A 255 -10.01 9.66 -23.11
CA LEU A 255 -11.34 9.09 -23.30
C LEU A 255 -12.37 10.18 -23.59
N PRO A 256 -13.47 9.85 -24.28
CA PRO A 256 -14.55 10.80 -24.56
C PRO A 256 -15.38 11.12 -23.30
N LEU A 257 -14.72 11.61 -22.27
CA LEU A 257 -15.29 11.94 -20.97
C LEU A 257 -15.30 13.44 -20.74
N VAL A 258 -16.13 13.87 -19.82
CA VAL A 258 -16.19 15.21 -19.25
C VAL A 258 -16.19 15.12 -17.74
N MET A 259 -15.62 16.10 -17.07
CA MET A 259 -15.67 16.24 -15.63
C MET A 259 -16.43 17.52 -15.24
N ALA A 260 -17.19 17.45 -14.18
CA ALA A 260 -17.88 18.56 -13.54
C ALA A 260 -17.53 18.63 -12.05
N PRO A 261 -17.54 19.81 -11.42
CA PRO A 261 -17.37 19.90 -9.97
C PRO A 261 -18.47 19.11 -9.24
N MET A 262 -18.16 18.68 -8.01
CA MET A 262 -19.20 18.11 -7.13
C MET A 262 -20.32 19.15 -6.96
N PRO A 263 -21.61 18.76 -7.12
CA PRO A 263 -22.72 19.71 -7.03
C PRO A 263 -23.12 20.04 -5.58
N PHE A 264 -22.35 19.62 -4.62
CA PHE A 264 -22.50 19.89 -3.18
C PHE A 264 -21.11 19.89 -2.51
N THR A 265 -21.06 20.36 -1.26
CA THR A 265 -19.82 20.34 -0.48
C THR A 265 -19.34 18.90 -0.28
N PHE A 266 -18.11 18.64 -0.68
CA PHE A 266 -17.50 17.33 -0.59
C PHE A 266 -16.12 17.44 0.08
N PRO A 267 -15.76 16.51 0.99
CA PRO A 267 -14.51 16.62 1.72
C PRO A 267 -13.30 16.47 0.82
N VAL A 268 -12.23 17.18 1.17
CA VAL A 268 -10.91 17.03 0.57
C VAL A 268 -10.23 15.85 1.22
N MET A 269 -9.76 14.90 0.41
CA MET A 269 -9.01 13.75 0.88
C MET A 269 -7.54 14.13 1.11
N ARG A 270 -6.99 13.70 2.22
CA ARG A 270 -5.59 13.86 2.57
C ARG A 270 -4.86 12.56 2.28
N GLU A 271 -4.13 12.51 1.16
CA GLU A 271 -3.29 11.37 0.80
C GLU A 271 -1.95 11.49 1.50
N MET A 272 -1.58 10.47 2.26
CA MET A 272 -0.41 10.45 3.12
C MET A 272 0.58 9.37 2.66
N VAL A 273 1.84 9.51 3.06
CA VAL A 273 2.81 8.42 3.07
C VAL A 273 3.14 8.08 4.51
N GLN A 274 3.15 6.79 4.82
CA GLN A 274 3.52 6.24 6.12
C GLN A 274 4.63 5.22 5.95
N HIS A 275 5.58 5.17 6.89
CA HIS A 275 6.63 4.16 6.99
C HIS A 275 6.75 3.68 8.43
N HIS A 276 7.38 2.53 8.65
CA HIS A 276 7.58 2.02 10.00
C HIS A 276 8.46 2.97 10.85
N GLY A 277 8.09 3.21 12.11
CA GLY A 277 8.80 4.12 13.00
C GLY A 277 10.29 3.77 13.19
N ALA A 278 10.63 2.48 13.25
CA ALA A 278 12.03 2.03 13.35
C ALA A 278 12.86 2.38 12.10
N ALA A 279 12.24 2.52 10.93
CA ALA A 279 12.93 2.89 9.69
C ALA A 279 13.17 4.39 9.52
N THR A 280 12.81 5.22 10.52
CA THR A 280 12.96 6.68 10.46
C THR A 280 14.42 7.15 10.21
N HIS A 281 15.41 6.36 10.62
CA HIS A 281 16.84 6.65 10.41
C HIS A 281 17.49 5.81 9.31
N ASP A 282 16.71 4.94 8.63
CA ASP A 282 17.21 4.19 7.46
C ASP A 282 17.42 5.14 6.29
N SER A 283 18.67 5.23 5.81
CA SER A 283 19.07 6.19 4.78
C SER A 283 18.39 5.94 3.43
N GLY A 284 18.08 4.70 3.09
CA GLY A 284 17.36 4.33 1.87
C GLY A 284 15.87 4.70 1.96
N VAL A 285 15.22 4.41 3.10
CA VAL A 285 13.81 4.81 3.36
C VAL A 285 13.69 6.33 3.31
N GLN A 286 14.61 7.06 3.96
CA GLN A 286 14.59 8.52 3.95
C GLN A 286 14.89 9.10 2.55
N TRP A 287 15.72 8.45 1.75
CA TRP A 287 15.94 8.83 0.36
C TRP A 287 14.66 8.68 -0.46
N LEU A 288 14.05 7.50 -0.45
CA LEU A 288 12.84 7.26 -1.24
C LEU A 288 11.67 8.12 -0.77
N LEU A 289 11.54 8.37 0.55
CA LEU A 289 10.54 9.28 1.09
C LEU A 289 10.69 10.69 0.50
N ARG A 290 11.92 11.23 0.42
CA ARG A 290 12.17 12.53 -0.22
C ARG A 290 11.80 12.54 -1.70
N GLU A 291 12.09 11.45 -2.42
CA GLU A 291 11.72 11.32 -3.83
C GLU A 291 10.20 11.28 -4.04
N ILE A 292 9.47 10.59 -3.15
CA ILE A 292 8.00 10.57 -3.15
C ILE A 292 7.44 11.97 -2.86
N GLU A 293 7.96 12.65 -1.83
CA GLU A 293 7.57 14.02 -1.49
C GLU A 293 7.83 15.01 -2.65
N ALA A 294 8.98 14.90 -3.31
CA ALA A 294 9.32 15.74 -4.48
C ALA A 294 8.34 15.50 -5.64
N SER A 295 7.94 14.26 -5.92
CA SER A 295 6.89 13.95 -6.89
C SER A 295 5.57 14.63 -6.55
N ALA A 296 5.17 14.59 -5.28
CA ALA A 296 3.93 15.21 -4.83
C ALA A 296 3.94 16.74 -4.99
N VAL A 297 5.09 17.40 -4.83
CA VAL A 297 5.25 18.85 -5.04
C VAL A 297 5.06 19.20 -6.52
N LEU A 298 5.64 18.43 -7.43
CA LEU A 298 5.50 18.63 -8.89
C LEU A 298 4.03 18.51 -9.31
N GLU A 299 3.31 17.53 -8.81
CA GLU A 299 1.88 17.35 -9.07
C GLU A 299 1.01 18.48 -8.50
N ARG A 300 1.38 19.10 -7.37
CA ARG A 300 0.69 20.29 -6.84
C ARG A 300 0.82 21.48 -7.80
N GLY A 301 1.99 21.68 -8.40
CA GLY A 301 2.26 22.76 -9.37
C GLY A 301 1.48 22.62 -10.69
N GLN A 302 1.19 21.42 -11.13
CA GLN A 302 0.39 21.16 -12.35
C GLN A 302 -1.12 21.34 -12.12
N SER A 303 -1.60 21.26 -10.89
CA SER A 303 -3.02 21.45 -10.55
C SER A 303 -3.45 22.91 -10.53
N THR A 304 -2.52 23.86 -10.58
CA THR A 304 -2.79 25.32 -10.48
C THR A 304 -2.77 26.02 -11.84
N LYS A 305 -2.42 25.29 -12.91
CA LYS A 305 -2.50 25.76 -14.31
C LYS A 305 -3.66 25.07 -15.03
#